data_93e831be0979775d9b0e4efb4d8edfab
#
_entry.id   93e831be0979775d9b0e4efb4d8edfab
#
_cell.length_a   1.000
_cell.length_b   1.000
_cell.length_c   1.000
_cell.angle_alpha   90.00
_cell.angle_beta   90.00
_cell.angle_gamma   90.00
#
_symmetry.space_group_name_H-M   'P 1'
#
loop_
_entity.id
_entity.type
_entity.pdbx_description
1 polymer ?
#
loop_
_entity_poly.entity_id
_entity_poly.type
_entity_poly.pdbx_seq_one_letter_code
_entity_poly.pdbx_strand_id
1 'polypeptide(L)'
;MLGDLAYEGKGQRIGMKVLRNGNWETSWIMQGMFYGEKFSATWTSEGEPRLDGTMGMEFWGFFNTESGVMGKYKGTGNVMLHPDGSMVARGSVEYSNPPGKFAKLNGISVVWEFAMDKDGNFHNKGWEWK
;
A
#
# COMPACT_ATOMS: atom_id res chain seq x y z
N MET A 1 10.67 14.47 6.15
CA MET A 1 11.97 13.96 5.66
C MET A 1 11.97 12.44 5.69
N LEU A 2 12.48 11.82 4.65
CA LEU A 2 12.53 10.37 4.60
C LEU A 2 13.61 9.81 5.52
N GLY A 3 13.23 8.80 6.30
CA GLY A 3 14.15 8.04 7.12
C GLY A 3 14.51 6.71 6.50
N ASP A 4 14.64 5.68 7.32
CA ASP A 4 15.03 4.36 6.87
C ASP A 4 13.96 3.72 5.98
N LEU A 5 14.41 2.89 5.03
CA LEU A 5 13.51 2.06 4.25
C LEU A 5 12.84 1.05 5.18
N ALA A 6 11.52 1.10 5.25
CA ALA A 6 10.76 0.16 6.07
C ALA A 6 10.48 -1.13 5.30
N TYR A 7 10.00 -1.01 4.07
CA TYR A 7 9.68 -2.18 3.26
C TYR A 7 9.86 -1.89 1.78
N GLU A 8 10.03 -2.96 1.02
CA GLU A 8 9.86 -2.96 -0.43
C GLU A 8 9.28 -4.29 -0.85
N GLY A 9 8.42 -4.24 -1.85
CA GLY A 9 7.74 -5.43 -2.31
C GLY A 9 7.22 -5.31 -3.73
N LYS A 10 6.76 -6.44 -4.22
CA LYS A 10 6.13 -6.60 -5.52
C LYS A 10 4.85 -7.38 -5.34
N GLY A 11 3.88 -7.10 -6.17
CA GLY A 11 2.63 -7.82 -6.06
C GLY A 11 1.73 -7.60 -7.25
N GLN A 12 0.46 -7.92 -7.05
CA GLN A 12 -0.54 -7.91 -8.09
C GLN A 12 -1.88 -7.41 -7.57
N ARG A 13 -2.60 -6.73 -8.45
CA ARG A 13 -4.02 -6.50 -8.27
C ARG A 13 -4.73 -7.82 -8.51
N ILE A 14 -5.54 -8.28 -7.55
CA ILE A 14 -6.24 -9.56 -7.64
C ILE A 14 -7.74 -9.43 -7.84
N GLY A 15 -8.29 -8.25 -7.79
CA GLY A 15 -9.69 -8.01 -8.05
C GLY A 15 -10.04 -6.54 -8.00
N MET A 16 -11.06 -6.16 -8.75
CA MET A 16 -11.56 -4.79 -8.76
C MET A 16 -13.04 -4.82 -9.07
N LYS A 17 -13.80 -3.97 -8.38
CA LYS A 17 -15.19 -3.73 -8.73
C LYS A 17 -15.54 -2.26 -8.58
N VAL A 18 -16.48 -1.81 -9.38
CA VAL A 18 -17.01 -0.45 -9.30
C VAL A 18 -18.19 -0.46 -8.34
N LEU A 19 -18.14 0.40 -7.35
CA LEU A 19 -19.20 0.53 -6.36
C LEU A 19 -20.33 1.40 -6.92
N ARG A 20 -21.50 1.33 -6.28
CA ARG A 20 -22.69 2.06 -6.73
C ARG A 20 -22.46 3.58 -6.81
N ASN A 21 -21.63 4.12 -5.92
CA ASN A 21 -21.29 5.56 -5.91
C ASN A 21 -20.23 5.95 -6.96
N GLY A 22 -19.75 5.00 -7.77
CA GLY A 22 -18.73 5.24 -8.78
C GLY A 22 -17.29 5.01 -8.28
N ASN A 23 -17.09 4.77 -7.00
CA ASN A 23 -15.75 4.47 -6.49
C ASN A 23 -15.31 3.07 -6.88
N TRP A 24 -14.01 2.83 -6.82
CA TRP A 24 -13.40 1.53 -7.14
C TRP A 24 -12.95 0.84 -5.87
N GLU A 25 -13.41 -0.39 -5.65
CA GLU A 25 -12.88 -1.25 -4.59
C GLU A 25 -11.92 -2.25 -5.23
N THR A 26 -10.68 -2.27 -4.75
CA THR A 26 -9.63 -3.09 -5.34
C THR A 26 -8.95 -3.90 -4.26
N SER A 27 -8.62 -5.15 -4.58
CA SER A 27 -7.90 -6.06 -3.68
C SER A 27 -6.49 -6.30 -4.22
N TRP A 28 -5.52 -6.34 -3.32
CA TRP A 28 -4.10 -6.40 -3.64
C TRP A 28 -3.38 -7.42 -2.78
N ILE A 29 -2.35 -8.05 -3.34
CA ILE A 29 -1.40 -8.89 -2.59
C ILE A 29 0.01 -8.46 -2.91
N MET A 30 0.89 -8.55 -1.92
CA MET A 30 2.29 -8.15 -2.05
C MET A 30 3.18 -9.09 -1.26
N GLN A 31 4.38 -9.32 -1.76
CA GLN A 31 5.46 -10.02 -1.06
C GLN A 31 6.74 -9.20 -1.18
N GLY A 32 7.58 -9.29 -0.18
CA GLY A 32 8.84 -8.55 -0.19
C GLY A 32 9.58 -8.66 1.13
N MET A 33 10.27 -7.59 1.47
CA MET A 33 11.08 -7.49 2.68
C MET A 33 10.58 -6.35 3.54
N PHE A 34 10.43 -6.60 4.83
CA PHE A 34 9.99 -5.63 5.84
C PHE A 34 11.05 -5.61 6.95
N TYR A 35 11.85 -4.55 6.99
CA TYR A 35 13.02 -4.45 7.88
C TYR A 35 13.93 -5.68 7.79
N GLY A 36 14.22 -6.11 6.55
CA GLY A 36 15.13 -7.23 6.30
C GLY A 36 14.52 -8.62 6.48
N GLU A 37 13.24 -8.72 6.75
CA GLU A 37 12.53 -9.99 6.95
C GLU A 37 11.50 -10.19 5.84
N LYS A 38 11.40 -11.41 5.32
CA LYS A 38 10.37 -11.74 4.32
C LYS A 38 8.98 -11.52 4.89
N PHE A 39 8.11 -10.92 4.11
CA PHE A 39 6.74 -10.69 4.52
C PHE A 39 5.78 -10.78 3.33
N SER A 40 4.53 -10.94 3.65
CA SER A 40 3.42 -10.79 2.71
C SER A 40 2.40 -9.81 3.29
N ALA A 41 1.69 -9.14 2.40
CA ALA A 41 0.66 -8.19 2.78
C ALA A 41 -0.52 -8.32 1.82
N THR A 42 -1.69 -8.07 2.35
CA THR A 42 -2.91 -7.99 1.54
C THR A 42 -3.71 -6.80 2.02
N TRP A 43 -4.34 -6.11 1.08
CA TRP A 43 -5.16 -4.96 1.44
C TRP A 43 -6.28 -4.76 0.43
N THR A 44 -7.28 -4.02 0.88
CA THR A 44 -8.36 -3.51 0.06
C THR A 44 -8.24 -2.00 0.01
N SER A 45 -8.41 -1.43 -1.16
CA SER A 45 -8.48 0.02 -1.33
C SER A 45 -9.82 0.44 -1.88
N GLU A 46 -10.26 1.64 -1.48
CA GLU A 46 -11.37 2.31 -2.12
C GLU A 46 -10.86 3.60 -2.73
N GLY A 47 -11.02 3.73 -4.04
CA GLY A 47 -10.56 4.90 -4.79
C GLY A 47 -11.73 5.68 -5.37
N GLU A 48 -11.60 7.02 -5.33
CA GLU A 48 -12.57 7.93 -5.93
C GLU A 48 -11.94 8.54 -7.19
N PRO A 49 -12.31 8.04 -8.40
CA PRO A 49 -11.79 8.60 -9.64
C PRO A 49 -12.28 10.03 -9.85
N ARG A 50 -11.40 10.88 -10.39
CA ARG A 50 -11.71 12.26 -10.73
C ARG A 50 -11.56 12.46 -12.23
N LEU A 51 -12.20 13.51 -12.75
CA LEU A 51 -12.20 13.79 -14.20
C LEU A 51 -10.84 14.20 -14.74
N ASP A 52 -9.93 14.63 -13.88
CA ASP A 52 -8.59 15.07 -14.27
C ASP A 52 -7.56 13.93 -14.38
N GLY A 53 -7.99 12.68 -14.25
CA GLY A 53 -7.08 11.52 -14.31
C GLY A 53 -6.43 11.17 -12.98
N THR A 54 -6.80 11.84 -11.90
CA THR A 54 -6.33 11.50 -10.56
C THR A 54 -7.37 10.71 -9.80
N MET A 55 -6.94 10.07 -8.71
CA MET A 55 -7.84 9.31 -7.83
C MET A 55 -7.35 9.46 -6.39
N GLY A 56 -8.23 9.88 -5.50
CA GLY A 56 -7.98 9.80 -4.07
C GLY A 56 -8.30 8.40 -3.61
N MET A 57 -7.51 7.85 -2.68
CA MET A 57 -7.82 6.52 -2.15
C MET A 57 -7.50 6.38 -0.69
N GLU A 58 -8.20 5.46 -0.05
CA GLU A 58 -7.86 4.97 1.27
C GLU A 58 -7.79 3.44 1.21
N PHE A 59 -7.01 2.85 2.11
CA PHE A 59 -6.82 1.41 2.12
C PHE A 59 -6.65 0.90 3.54
N TRP A 60 -6.91 -0.40 3.70
CA TRP A 60 -6.79 -1.11 4.97
C TRP A 60 -6.41 -2.55 4.69
N GLY A 61 -5.54 -3.10 5.51
CA GLY A 61 -5.04 -4.44 5.29
C GLY A 61 -4.26 -5.01 6.46
N PHE A 62 -3.60 -6.11 6.22
CA PHE A 62 -2.72 -6.69 7.21
C PHE A 62 -1.49 -7.30 6.55
N PHE A 63 -0.44 -7.48 7.35
CA PHE A 63 0.78 -8.14 6.92
C PHE A 63 1.10 -9.30 7.86
N ASN A 64 1.90 -10.24 7.36
CA ASN A 64 2.50 -11.27 8.17
C ASN A 64 3.93 -11.51 7.71
N THR A 65 4.80 -11.81 8.67
CA THR A 65 6.22 -11.99 8.42
C THR A 65 6.64 -13.44 8.58
N GLU A 66 7.83 -13.77 8.07
CA GLU A 66 8.41 -15.10 8.18
C GLU A 66 8.53 -15.57 9.63
N SER A 67 8.81 -14.66 10.56
CA SER A 67 8.91 -14.99 12.00
C SER A 67 7.55 -15.09 12.70
N GLY A 68 6.45 -14.91 11.97
CA GLY A 68 5.10 -15.09 12.51
C GLY A 68 4.49 -13.82 13.11
N VAL A 69 5.09 -12.63 12.88
CA VAL A 69 4.48 -11.38 13.31
C VAL A 69 3.35 -11.01 12.36
N MET A 70 2.22 -10.64 12.91
CA MET A 70 1.05 -10.17 12.16
C MET A 70 0.65 -8.79 12.66
N GLY A 71 0.21 -7.94 11.75
CA GLY A 71 -0.23 -6.60 12.11
C GLY A 71 -1.20 -6.03 11.09
N LYS A 72 -2.00 -5.08 11.54
CA LYS A 72 -2.96 -4.35 10.71
C LYS A 72 -2.41 -2.98 10.35
N TYR A 73 -2.85 -2.47 9.22
CA TYR A 73 -2.49 -1.13 8.80
C TYR A 73 -3.61 -0.48 8.02
N LYS A 74 -3.56 0.82 7.93
CA LYS A 74 -4.45 1.64 7.11
C LYS A 74 -3.68 2.83 6.57
N GLY A 75 -4.15 3.37 5.48
CA GLY A 75 -3.49 4.52 4.90
C GLY A 75 -4.32 5.21 3.84
N THR A 76 -3.73 6.25 3.28
CA THR A 76 -4.33 7.05 2.23
C THR A 76 -3.28 7.37 1.18
N GLY A 77 -3.76 7.72 -0.01
CA GLY A 77 -2.85 8.12 -1.06
C GLY A 77 -3.56 8.85 -2.19
N ASN A 78 -2.75 9.33 -3.10
CA ASN A 78 -3.20 9.93 -4.34
C ASN A 78 -2.61 9.15 -5.51
N VAL A 79 -3.45 8.88 -6.48
CA VAL A 79 -3.13 8.04 -7.64
C VAL A 79 -3.22 8.91 -8.90
N MET A 80 -2.27 8.73 -9.79
CA MET A 80 -2.35 9.24 -11.15
C MET A 80 -2.62 8.06 -12.08
N LEU A 81 -3.77 8.11 -12.76
CA LEU A 81 -4.19 7.08 -13.71
C LEU A 81 -3.69 7.45 -15.10
N HIS A 82 -3.09 6.50 -15.79
CA HIS A 82 -2.63 6.68 -17.16
C HIS A 82 -3.60 6.01 -18.13
N PRO A 83 -3.70 6.53 -19.39
CA PRO A 83 -4.65 5.99 -20.36
C PRO A 83 -4.41 4.52 -20.74
N ASP A 84 -3.18 4.02 -20.58
CA ASP A 84 -2.87 2.61 -20.89
C ASP A 84 -3.27 1.63 -19.79
N GLY A 85 -3.81 2.13 -18.67
CA GLY A 85 -4.18 1.32 -17.52
C GLY A 85 -3.12 1.21 -16.43
N SER A 86 -1.92 1.76 -16.66
CA SER A 86 -0.90 1.84 -15.62
C SER A 86 -1.23 2.98 -14.64
N MET A 87 -0.58 2.96 -13.47
CA MET A 87 -0.77 4.03 -12.50
C MET A 87 0.46 4.21 -11.62
N VAL A 88 0.60 5.40 -11.08
CA VAL A 88 1.55 5.70 -10.00
C VAL A 88 0.79 6.31 -8.83
N ALA A 89 1.25 6.03 -7.63
CA ALA A 89 0.60 6.53 -6.43
C ALA A 89 1.61 6.84 -5.35
N ARG A 90 1.25 7.74 -4.45
CA ARG A 90 2.03 8.11 -3.27
C ARG A 90 1.09 8.38 -2.12
N GLY A 91 1.57 8.09 -0.92
CA GLY A 91 0.77 8.33 0.26
C GLY A 91 1.48 7.95 1.54
N SER A 92 0.68 7.70 2.56
CA SER A 92 1.17 7.30 3.87
C SER A 92 0.39 6.11 4.40
N VAL A 93 1.04 5.36 5.29
CA VAL A 93 0.44 4.22 5.97
C VAL A 93 0.80 4.25 7.44
N GLU A 94 -0.15 3.85 8.28
CA GLU A 94 0.01 3.76 9.72
C GLU A 94 -0.28 2.33 10.16
N TYR A 95 0.57 1.83 11.04
CA TYR A 95 0.47 0.47 11.57
C TYR A 95 -0.17 0.49 12.95
N SER A 96 -1.08 -0.45 13.19
CA SER A 96 -1.83 -0.55 14.44
C SER A 96 -1.10 -1.45 15.42
N ASN A 97 -0.27 -0.87 16.28
CA ASN A 97 0.35 -1.55 17.41
C ASN A 97 1.11 -2.83 17.05
N PRO A 98 1.99 -2.83 16.04
CA PRO A 98 2.68 -4.06 15.67
C PRO A 98 3.67 -4.48 16.78
N PRO A 99 3.79 -5.78 17.04
CA PRO A 99 4.65 -6.26 18.12
C PRO A 99 6.12 -6.41 17.70
N GLY A 100 6.99 -6.71 18.66
CA GLY A 100 8.39 -7.05 18.43
C GLY A 100 9.20 -5.91 17.83
N LYS A 101 10.05 -6.23 16.88
CA LYS A 101 10.90 -5.23 16.21
C LYS A 101 10.10 -4.21 15.39
N PHE A 102 8.84 -4.50 15.10
CA PHE A 102 7.97 -3.58 14.37
C PHE A 102 7.28 -2.56 15.29
N ALA A 103 7.45 -2.68 16.61
CA ALA A 103 6.85 -1.77 17.57
C ALA A 103 7.32 -0.33 17.38
N LYS A 104 8.47 -0.11 16.77
CA LYS A 104 8.95 1.24 16.44
C LYS A 104 8.06 1.98 15.44
N LEU A 105 7.17 1.27 14.77
CA LEU A 105 6.20 1.88 13.84
C LEU A 105 5.01 2.51 14.56
N ASN A 106 4.87 2.27 15.88
CA ASN A 106 3.82 2.92 16.66
C ASN A 106 4.06 4.43 16.69
N GLY A 107 3.05 5.18 16.30
CA GLY A 107 3.10 6.64 16.36
C GLY A 107 3.91 7.29 15.25
N ILE A 108 4.38 6.54 14.26
CA ILE A 108 5.05 7.13 13.10
C ILE A 108 4.30 6.76 11.82
N SER A 109 4.41 7.63 10.84
CA SER A 109 3.89 7.36 9.50
C SER A 109 4.99 6.79 8.63
N VAL A 110 4.62 5.86 7.76
CA VAL A 110 5.48 5.39 6.68
C VAL A 110 4.95 6.02 5.40
N VAL A 111 5.81 6.72 4.66
CA VAL A 111 5.44 7.27 3.37
C VAL A 111 5.83 6.28 2.29
N TRP A 112 4.96 6.11 1.30
CA TRP A 112 5.16 5.07 0.30
C TRP A 112 4.98 5.61 -1.11
N GLU A 113 5.59 4.92 -2.05
CA GLU A 113 5.35 5.11 -3.47
C GLU A 113 5.10 3.77 -4.14
N PHE A 114 4.26 3.81 -5.14
CA PHE A 114 3.68 2.65 -5.80
C PHE A 114 3.64 2.89 -7.29
N ALA A 115 4.01 1.90 -8.08
CA ALA A 115 3.91 1.96 -9.53
C ALA A 115 3.38 0.62 -10.06
N MET A 116 2.33 0.68 -10.84
CA MET A 116 1.67 -0.51 -11.42
C MET A 116 1.69 -0.42 -12.93
N ASP A 117 2.02 -1.52 -13.59
CA ASP A 117 1.90 -1.62 -15.04
C ASP A 117 0.45 -1.90 -15.47
N LYS A 118 0.22 -1.89 -16.77
CA LYS A 118 -1.13 -2.11 -17.32
C LYS A 118 -1.71 -3.49 -17.03
N ASP A 119 -0.87 -4.46 -16.66
CA ASP A 119 -1.28 -5.84 -16.39
C ASP A 119 -1.58 -6.09 -14.90
N GLY A 120 -1.46 -5.05 -14.06
CA GLY A 120 -1.76 -5.14 -12.64
C GLY A 120 -0.60 -5.57 -11.77
N ASN A 121 0.61 -5.65 -12.31
CA ASN A 121 1.82 -5.95 -11.54
C ASN A 121 2.40 -4.65 -11.01
N PHE A 122 2.81 -4.64 -9.73
CA PHE A 122 3.29 -3.40 -9.11
C PHE A 122 4.55 -3.60 -8.29
N HIS A 123 5.21 -2.48 -8.03
CA HIS A 123 6.28 -2.31 -7.05
C HIS A 123 5.81 -1.30 -6.01
N ASN A 124 6.20 -1.52 -4.76
CA ASN A 124 5.83 -0.64 -3.65
C ASN A 124 7.00 -0.55 -2.67
N LYS A 125 7.34 0.67 -2.28
CA LYS A 125 8.38 0.93 -1.28
C LYS A 125 7.85 1.91 -0.25
N GLY A 126 8.26 1.74 1.00
CA GLY A 126 7.87 2.62 2.08
C GLY A 126 9.05 2.99 2.96
N TRP A 127 9.09 4.26 3.40
CA TRP A 127 10.14 4.82 4.26
C TRP A 127 9.50 5.42 5.50
N GLU A 128 10.22 5.32 6.61
CA GLU A 128 9.81 6.03 7.82
C GLU A 128 9.83 7.53 7.55
N TRP A 129 8.82 8.22 8.04
CA TRP A 129 8.80 9.69 8.02
C TRP A 129 9.45 10.21 9.30
N LYS A 130 10.51 10.98 9.15
CA LYS A 130 11.24 11.57 10.26
C LYS A 130 11.35 13.08 10.15
#